data_07d490eab926fca8459ec469cc77be40
#
_entry.id   07d490eab926fca8459ec469cc77be40
#
_cell.length_a   1.000
_cell.length_b   1.000
_cell.length_c   1.000
_cell.angle_alpha   90.00
_cell.angle_beta   90.00
_cell.angle_gamma   90.00
#
_symmetry.space_group_name_H-M   'P 1'
#
loop_
_entity.id
_entity.type
_entity.pdbx_description
1 polymer ?
#
loop_
_entity_poly.entity_id
_entity_poly.type
_entity_poly.pdbx_seq_one_letter_code
_entity_poly.pdbx_strand_id
1 'polypeptide(L)'
;MPRHISILFPGQGSQSLGMLNHHSTDLLKSYEEEINNLLGFNIIDVINNGPIEDLNKTSITQPAILLASILDFKNISNKLGLIPDILCGHSLGEYSAMVAANAISLQEGLSLVHKRGKLMEKCPKGSMCAVLNVDLDVINEICSKVEDEIKTIVTPANLNSPKQIVVSGTEEGVDEVINRLKDCGYKKCIKLKVSVAAHSKVMSNTLDQFENELN
;
A
#
# COMPACT_ATOMS: atom_id res chain seq x y z
N MET A 1 19.35 11.89 26.70
CA MET A 1 18.09 12.31 26.03
C MET A 1 17.17 11.11 25.98
N PRO A 2 15.89 11.22 26.30
CA PRO A 2 14.97 10.11 26.08
C PRO A 2 15.02 9.73 24.59
N ARG A 3 15.17 8.44 24.29
CA ARG A 3 15.12 7.94 22.93
C ARG A 3 13.67 7.69 22.58
N HIS A 4 13.15 8.43 21.62
CA HIS A 4 11.84 8.17 21.05
C HIS A 4 11.96 7.07 19.99
N ILE A 5 11.06 6.10 20.05
CA ILE A 5 11.00 4.97 19.13
C ILE A 5 9.78 5.15 18.24
N SER A 6 10.02 5.22 16.93
CA SER A 6 8.97 5.24 15.93
C SER A 6 9.03 3.97 15.10
N ILE A 7 7.89 3.31 14.89
CA ILE A 7 7.76 2.16 14.01
C ILE A 7 6.97 2.58 12.77
N LEU A 8 7.54 2.28 11.60
CA LEU A 8 6.91 2.55 10.31
C LEU A 8 6.55 1.23 9.62
N PHE A 9 5.27 1.10 9.27
CA PHE A 9 4.76 -0.07 8.56
C PHE A 9 4.76 0.16 7.05
N PRO A 10 5.23 -0.83 6.26
CA PRO A 10 5.33 -0.68 4.81
C PRO A 10 3.94 -0.73 4.14
N GLY A 11 3.88 -0.17 2.93
CA GLY A 11 2.74 -0.28 2.03
C GLY A 11 2.90 -1.35 0.96
N GLN A 12 1.92 -1.40 0.06
CA GLN A 12 1.94 -2.30 -1.11
C GLN A 12 3.20 -2.06 -1.97
N GLY A 13 3.80 -3.16 -2.44
CA GLY A 13 5.09 -3.17 -3.13
C GLY A 13 6.22 -3.77 -2.29
N SER A 14 6.00 -3.97 -0.98
CA SER A 14 6.97 -4.60 -0.07
C SER A 14 6.82 -6.13 0.06
N GLN A 15 5.76 -6.70 -0.52
CA GLN A 15 5.51 -8.15 -0.47
C GLN A 15 6.56 -8.94 -1.24
N SER A 16 6.91 -10.10 -0.70
CA SER A 16 7.77 -11.09 -1.36
C SER A 16 7.36 -12.50 -0.95
N LEU A 17 7.59 -13.47 -1.85
CA LEU A 17 7.41 -14.86 -1.48
C LEU A 17 8.34 -15.22 -0.33
N GLY A 18 7.82 -16.01 0.61
CA GLY A 18 8.56 -16.45 1.78
C GLY A 18 8.81 -15.35 2.84
N MET A 19 8.14 -14.20 2.77
CA MET A 19 8.34 -13.14 3.77
C MET A 19 7.96 -13.53 5.21
N LEU A 20 7.29 -14.68 5.41
CA LEU A 20 7.00 -15.26 6.72
C LEU A 20 7.94 -16.40 7.12
N ASN A 21 8.91 -16.80 6.29
CA ASN A 21 9.75 -17.99 6.52
C ASN A 21 10.65 -17.92 7.78
N HIS A 22 10.85 -16.72 8.32
CA HIS A 22 11.61 -16.53 9.57
C HIS A 22 10.78 -16.74 10.85
N HIS A 23 9.47 -16.92 10.74
CA HIS A 23 8.59 -17.30 11.83
C HIS A 23 8.51 -18.84 11.97
N SER A 24 8.27 -19.31 13.20
CA SER A 24 8.11 -20.76 13.42
C SER A 24 6.82 -21.27 12.80
N THR A 25 6.87 -22.52 12.31
CA THR A 25 5.70 -23.20 11.75
C THR A 25 4.53 -23.26 12.74
N ASP A 26 4.82 -23.49 14.02
CA ASP A 26 3.78 -23.57 15.06
C ASP A 26 3.07 -22.21 15.27
N LEU A 27 3.83 -21.12 15.23
CA LEU A 27 3.24 -19.77 15.26
C LEU A 27 2.33 -19.55 14.07
N LEU A 28 2.77 -19.85 12.86
CA LEU A 28 1.96 -19.66 11.65
C LEU A 28 0.69 -20.51 11.68
N LYS A 29 0.80 -21.77 12.09
CA LYS A 29 -0.35 -22.68 12.25
C LYS A 29 -1.38 -22.17 13.27
N SER A 30 -0.94 -21.48 14.32
CA SER A 30 -1.87 -20.93 15.32
C SER A 30 -2.79 -19.84 14.79
N TYR A 31 -2.42 -19.19 13.68
CA TYR A 31 -3.23 -18.19 12.99
C TYR A 31 -3.98 -18.74 11.76
N GLU A 32 -3.55 -19.87 11.23
CA GLU A 32 -3.94 -20.34 9.90
C GLU A 32 -5.45 -20.59 9.78
N GLU A 33 -6.03 -21.37 10.68
CA GLU A 33 -7.45 -21.74 10.62
C GLU A 33 -8.36 -20.52 10.69
N GLU A 34 -8.12 -19.64 11.66
CA GLU A 34 -8.94 -18.45 11.88
C GLU A 34 -8.85 -17.50 10.69
N ILE A 35 -7.64 -17.25 10.19
CA ILE A 35 -7.44 -16.30 9.07
C ILE A 35 -7.99 -16.89 7.77
N ASN A 36 -7.84 -18.19 7.54
CA ASN A 36 -8.40 -18.85 6.36
C ASN A 36 -9.93 -18.78 6.34
N ASN A 37 -10.58 -18.99 7.48
CA ASN A 37 -12.02 -18.83 7.60
C ASN A 37 -12.46 -17.39 7.35
N LEU A 38 -11.69 -16.41 7.82
CA LEU A 38 -11.97 -14.99 7.65
C LEU A 38 -11.83 -14.54 6.19
N LEU A 39 -10.77 -14.94 5.52
CA LEU A 39 -10.43 -14.48 4.18
C LEU A 39 -11.03 -15.35 3.07
N GLY A 40 -11.33 -16.63 3.37
CA GLY A 40 -11.83 -17.62 2.40
C GLY A 40 -10.73 -18.29 1.56
N PHE A 41 -9.46 -18.14 1.92
CA PHE A 41 -8.31 -18.78 1.27
C PHE A 41 -7.12 -18.85 2.23
N ASN A 42 -6.14 -19.73 1.92
CA ASN A 42 -4.94 -19.89 2.73
C ASN A 42 -3.90 -18.83 2.38
N ILE A 43 -3.91 -17.72 3.11
CA ILE A 43 -3.00 -16.61 2.87
C ILE A 43 -1.55 -16.97 3.20
N ILE A 44 -1.31 -17.82 4.21
CA ILE A 44 0.05 -18.23 4.60
C ILE A 44 0.67 -19.06 3.48
N ASP A 45 -0.11 -19.94 2.85
CA ASP A 45 0.34 -20.73 1.71
C ASP A 45 0.67 -19.84 0.51
N VAL A 46 -0.18 -18.86 0.18
CA VAL A 46 0.08 -17.91 -0.90
C VAL A 46 1.35 -17.08 -0.61
N ILE A 47 1.58 -16.65 0.62
CA ILE A 47 2.79 -15.91 0.99
C ILE A 47 4.05 -16.76 0.84
N ASN A 48 4.00 -18.03 1.27
CA ASN A 48 5.19 -18.87 1.30
C ASN A 48 5.49 -19.54 -0.05
N ASN A 49 4.45 -20.01 -0.74
CA ASN A 49 4.57 -20.87 -1.91
C ASN A 49 4.12 -20.20 -3.22
N GLY A 50 3.34 -19.09 -3.15
CA GLY A 50 2.89 -18.36 -4.33
C GLY A 50 1.70 -18.99 -5.05
N PRO A 51 1.57 -18.75 -6.35
CA PRO A 51 2.50 -18.01 -7.21
C PRO A 51 2.57 -16.51 -6.91
N ILE A 52 3.65 -15.85 -7.35
CA ILE A 52 3.88 -14.41 -7.09
C ILE A 52 2.77 -13.54 -7.71
N GLU A 53 2.18 -13.98 -8.82
CA GLU A 53 1.07 -13.32 -9.49
C GLU A 53 -0.17 -13.24 -8.57
N ASP A 54 -0.43 -14.27 -7.77
CA ASP A 54 -1.52 -14.27 -6.80
C ASP A 54 -1.18 -13.34 -5.63
N LEU A 55 0.03 -13.41 -5.09
CA LEU A 55 0.48 -12.52 -4.02
C LEU A 55 0.42 -11.04 -4.44
N ASN A 56 0.59 -10.73 -5.73
CA ASN A 56 0.53 -9.38 -6.28
C ASN A 56 -0.89 -8.86 -6.56
N LYS A 57 -1.94 -9.69 -6.39
CA LYS A 57 -3.32 -9.19 -6.44
C LYS A 57 -3.57 -8.30 -5.23
N THR A 58 -4.07 -7.10 -5.44
CA THR A 58 -4.25 -6.10 -4.38
C THR A 58 -5.07 -6.63 -3.21
N SER A 59 -6.11 -7.42 -3.49
CA SER A 59 -6.96 -8.08 -2.48
C SER A 59 -6.23 -9.12 -1.64
N ILE A 60 -5.10 -9.66 -2.11
CA ILE A 60 -4.24 -10.62 -1.42
C ILE A 60 -3.01 -9.92 -0.83
N THR A 61 -2.40 -9.01 -1.58
CA THR A 61 -1.21 -8.26 -1.14
C THR A 61 -1.47 -7.52 0.17
N GLN A 62 -2.63 -6.85 0.28
CA GLN A 62 -2.91 -6.02 1.44
C GLN A 62 -3.01 -6.82 2.74
N PRO A 63 -3.82 -7.88 2.85
CA PRO A 63 -3.83 -8.70 4.06
C PRO A 63 -2.51 -9.45 4.30
N ALA A 64 -1.77 -9.82 3.24
CA ALA A 64 -0.47 -10.48 3.36
C ALA A 64 0.57 -9.57 4.04
N ILE A 65 0.69 -8.31 3.59
CA ILE A 65 1.60 -7.34 4.19
C ILE A 65 1.17 -7.00 5.63
N LEU A 66 -0.13 -6.83 5.89
CA LEU A 66 -0.63 -6.55 7.23
C LEU A 66 -0.28 -7.70 8.19
N LEU A 67 -0.55 -8.95 7.80
CA LEU A 67 -0.23 -10.12 8.63
C LEU A 67 1.27 -10.18 8.93
N ALA A 68 2.13 -10.11 7.91
CA ALA A 68 3.57 -10.14 8.08
C ALA A 68 4.05 -9.00 9.00
N SER A 69 3.58 -7.78 8.76
CA SER A 69 3.92 -6.60 9.57
C SER A 69 3.58 -6.78 11.05
N ILE A 70 2.42 -7.34 11.36
CA ILE A 70 2.00 -7.54 12.76
C ILE A 70 2.77 -8.67 13.43
N LEU A 71 3.04 -9.77 12.73
CA LEU A 71 3.86 -10.85 13.26
C LEU A 71 5.29 -10.38 13.53
N ASP A 72 5.88 -9.62 12.63
CA ASP A 72 7.22 -9.03 12.80
C ASP A 72 7.25 -8.03 13.95
N PHE A 73 6.26 -7.12 14.01
CA PHE A 73 6.15 -6.15 15.09
C PHE A 73 6.07 -6.82 16.46
N LYS A 74 5.19 -7.83 16.61
CA LYS A 74 5.06 -8.60 17.87
C LYS A 74 6.36 -9.31 18.23
N ASN A 75 7.02 -9.95 17.24
CA ASN A 75 8.28 -10.66 17.46
C ASN A 75 9.41 -9.72 17.92
N ILE A 76 9.57 -8.58 17.24
CA ILE A 76 10.61 -7.59 17.57
C ILE A 76 10.31 -6.94 18.93
N SER A 77 9.07 -6.50 19.15
CA SER A 77 8.68 -5.86 20.40
C SER A 77 8.89 -6.78 21.61
N ASN A 78 8.50 -8.05 21.50
CA ASN A 78 8.69 -9.03 22.56
C ASN A 78 10.18 -9.33 22.82
N LYS A 79 10.99 -9.49 21.77
CA LYS A 79 12.42 -9.80 21.91
C LYS A 79 13.22 -8.66 22.51
N LEU A 80 12.86 -7.42 22.20
CA LEU A 80 13.63 -6.24 22.57
C LEU A 80 12.98 -5.45 23.71
N GLY A 81 11.79 -5.84 24.18
CA GLY A 81 11.03 -5.08 25.16
C GLY A 81 10.66 -3.68 24.63
N LEU A 82 10.40 -3.56 23.31
CA LEU A 82 10.13 -2.26 22.69
C LEU A 82 8.72 -1.79 22.99
N ILE A 83 8.65 -0.54 23.47
CA ILE A 83 7.40 0.21 23.59
C ILE A 83 7.56 1.44 22.68
N PRO A 84 6.92 1.45 21.50
CA PRO A 84 7.03 2.58 20.59
C PRO A 84 6.23 3.77 21.07
N ASP A 85 6.78 4.98 20.87
CA ASP A 85 6.07 6.24 21.11
C ASP A 85 5.15 6.60 19.95
N ILE A 86 5.52 6.21 18.73
CA ILE A 86 4.81 6.54 17.49
C ILE A 86 4.72 5.29 16.60
N LEU A 87 3.52 5.04 16.11
CA LEU A 87 3.24 4.04 15.07
C LEU A 87 2.66 4.76 13.86
N CYS A 88 3.23 4.55 12.70
CA CYS A 88 2.72 5.11 11.44
C CYS A 88 2.94 4.13 10.30
N GLY A 89 2.26 4.35 9.19
CA GLY A 89 2.33 3.47 8.06
C GLY A 89 2.17 4.19 6.73
N HIS A 90 2.71 3.59 5.67
CA HIS A 90 2.56 4.07 4.32
C HIS A 90 1.34 3.42 3.66
N SER A 91 0.30 4.20 3.35
CA SER A 91 -0.94 3.71 2.71
C SER A 91 -1.55 2.52 3.47
N LEU A 92 -1.43 1.30 2.95
CA LEU A 92 -1.83 0.06 3.64
C LEU A 92 -1.22 -0.07 5.04
N GLY A 93 0.02 0.35 5.22
CA GLY A 93 0.72 0.28 6.50
C GLY A 93 0.04 1.02 7.64
N GLU A 94 -0.84 1.98 7.35
CA GLU A 94 -1.65 2.68 8.33
C GLU A 94 -2.58 1.72 9.09
N TYR A 95 -3.19 0.74 8.39
CA TYR A 95 -3.98 -0.31 9.02
C TYR A 95 -3.13 -1.21 9.91
N SER A 96 -1.89 -1.51 9.50
CA SER A 96 -0.95 -2.23 10.36
C SER A 96 -0.60 -1.43 11.61
N ALA A 97 -0.44 -0.10 11.49
CA ALA A 97 -0.22 0.78 12.64
C ALA A 97 -1.42 0.80 13.59
N MET A 98 -2.65 0.82 13.05
CA MET A 98 -3.89 0.74 13.86
C MET A 98 -4.00 -0.58 14.63
N VAL A 99 -3.69 -1.71 13.98
CA VAL A 99 -3.66 -3.03 14.66
C VAL A 99 -2.56 -3.08 15.71
N ALA A 100 -1.36 -2.57 15.41
CA ALA A 100 -0.24 -2.54 16.37
C ALA A 100 -0.53 -1.63 17.57
N ALA A 101 -1.33 -0.58 17.39
CA ALA A 101 -1.80 0.33 18.44
C ALA A 101 -3.00 -0.24 19.24
N ASN A 102 -3.51 -1.43 18.89
CA ASN A 102 -4.75 -2.00 19.42
C ASN A 102 -5.99 -1.12 19.22
N ALA A 103 -5.98 -0.26 18.19
CA ALA A 103 -7.16 0.53 17.80
C ALA A 103 -8.20 -0.34 17.10
N ILE A 104 -7.76 -1.37 16.38
CA ILE A 104 -8.58 -2.44 15.80
C ILE A 104 -7.89 -3.79 16.05
N SER A 105 -8.66 -4.88 16.05
CA SER A 105 -8.11 -6.24 16.14
C SER A 105 -7.39 -6.64 14.83
N LEU A 106 -6.58 -7.70 14.90
CA LEU A 106 -5.95 -8.27 13.70
C LEU A 106 -7.00 -8.75 12.69
N GLN A 107 -8.07 -9.37 13.17
CA GLN A 107 -9.16 -9.90 12.35
C GLN A 107 -9.92 -8.79 11.63
N GLU A 108 -10.27 -7.71 12.35
CA GLU A 108 -10.89 -6.51 11.75
C GLU A 108 -9.97 -5.89 10.71
N GLY A 109 -8.69 -5.72 11.03
CA GLY A 109 -7.69 -5.19 10.11
C GLY A 109 -7.56 -6.01 8.83
N LEU A 110 -7.44 -7.35 8.96
CA LEU A 110 -7.35 -8.27 7.81
C LEU A 110 -8.60 -8.24 6.94
N SER A 111 -9.80 -8.28 7.56
CA SER A 111 -11.08 -8.18 6.84
C SER A 111 -11.18 -6.87 6.07
N LEU A 112 -10.86 -5.76 6.75
CA LEU A 112 -10.97 -4.41 6.18
C LEU A 112 -10.05 -4.21 4.98
N VAL A 113 -8.76 -4.59 5.11
CA VAL A 113 -7.81 -4.41 4.00
C VAL A 113 -8.07 -5.38 2.85
N HIS A 114 -8.61 -6.58 3.11
CA HIS A 114 -9.04 -7.50 2.06
C HIS A 114 -10.22 -6.92 1.27
N LYS A 115 -11.23 -6.37 1.94
CA LYS A 115 -12.35 -5.67 1.30
C LYS A 115 -11.87 -4.45 0.52
N ARG A 116 -10.96 -3.63 1.12
CA ARG A 116 -10.32 -2.51 0.45
C ARG A 116 -9.64 -2.94 -0.84
N GLY A 117 -8.84 -4.00 -0.80
CA GLY A 117 -8.16 -4.55 -1.97
C GLY A 117 -9.14 -4.98 -3.06
N LYS A 118 -10.21 -5.70 -2.70
CA LYS A 118 -11.27 -6.10 -3.63
C LYS A 118 -11.99 -4.91 -4.28
N LEU A 119 -12.24 -3.85 -3.53
CA LEU A 119 -12.85 -2.63 -4.08
C LEU A 119 -11.90 -1.92 -5.04
N MET A 120 -10.62 -1.81 -4.68
CA MET A 120 -9.59 -1.21 -5.54
C MET A 120 -9.43 -1.97 -6.86
N GLU A 121 -9.52 -3.30 -6.86
CA GLU A 121 -9.45 -4.15 -8.08
C GLU A 121 -10.64 -3.96 -9.02
N LYS A 122 -11.78 -3.50 -8.50
CA LYS A 122 -12.99 -3.18 -9.31
C LYS A 122 -12.92 -1.82 -9.98
N CYS A 123 -12.00 -0.96 -9.56
CA CYS A 123 -11.83 0.36 -10.17
C CYS A 123 -11.30 0.25 -11.60
N PRO A 124 -11.50 1.27 -12.43
CA PRO A 124 -10.86 1.34 -13.72
C PRO A 124 -9.34 1.17 -13.60
N LYS A 125 -8.75 0.51 -14.58
CA LYS A 125 -7.28 0.37 -14.63
C LYS A 125 -6.63 1.75 -14.70
N GLY A 126 -5.48 1.87 -14.07
CA GLY A 126 -4.70 3.08 -14.08
C GLY A 126 -3.22 2.80 -13.91
N SER A 127 -2.46 3.84 -13.73
CA SER A 127 -1.01 3.78 -13.65
C SER A 127 -0.49 4.64 -12.51
N MET A 128 0.72 4.32 -12.07
CA MET A 128 1.46 5.12 -11.09
C MET A 128 2.92 5.25 -11.53
N CYS A 129 3.52 6.40 -11.26
CA CYS A 129 4.91 6.68 -11.58
C CYS A 129 5.62 7.37 -10.42
N ALA A 130 6.76 6.81 -10.00
CA ALA A 130 7.64 7.48 -9.05
C ALA A 130 8.51 8.51 -9.79
N VAL A 131 8.36 9.76 -9.42
CA VAL A 131 9.11 10.91 -9.94
C VAL A 131 10.17 11.29 -8.92
N LEU A 132 11.43 11.34 -9.35
CA LEU A 132 12.56 11.57 -8.45
C LEU A 132 13.22 12.93 -8.71
N ASN A 133 13.54 13.64 -7.63
CA ASN A 133 14.24 14.93 -7.63
C ASN A 133 13.51 16.03 -8.43
N VAL A 134 12.19 16.08 -8.31
CA VAL A 134 11.35 17.16 -8.85
C VAL A 134 10.54 17.75 -7.70
N ASP A 135 10.44 19.05 -7.64
CA ASP A 135 9.70 19.75 -6.62
C ASP A 135 8.19 19.53 -6.79
N LEU A 136 7.47 19.46 -5.66
CA LEU A 136 6.03 19.22 -5.66
C LEU A 136 5.24 20.24 -6.48
N ASP A 137 5.63 21.53 -6.43
CA ASP A 137 4.95 22.59 -7.16
C ASP A 137 5.02 22.38 -8.68
N VAL A 138 6.18 21.93 -9.18
CA VAL A 138 6.36 21.58 -10.60
C VAL A 138 5.46 20.42 -10.99
N ILE A 139 5.40 19.37 -10.15
CA ILE A 139 4.55 18.21 -10.42
C ILE A 139 3.07 18.59 -10.39
N ASN A 140 2.65 19.40 -9.42
CA ASN A 140 1.27 19.92 -9.33
C ASN A 140 0.89 20.71 -10.58
N GLU A 141 1.75 21.62 -11.03
CA GLU A 141 1.50 22.43 -12.22
C GLU A 141 1.37 21.55 -13.48
N ILE A 142 2.26 20.57 -13.66
CA ILE A 142 2.21 19.68 -14.81
C ILE A 142 0.96 18.79 -14.76
N CYS A 143 0.63 18.21 -13.59
CA CYS A 143 -0.57 17.39 -13.44
C CYS A 143 -1.84 18.20 -13.76
N SER A 144 -1.96 19.41 -13.22
CA SER A 144 -3.12 20.29 -13.47
C SER A 144 -3.26 20.63 -14.95
N LYS A 145 -2.16 20.99 -15.63
CA LYS A 145 -2.19 21.26 -17.07
C LYS A 145 -2.60 20.04 -17.89
N VAL A 146 -2.11 18.85 -17.53
CA VAL A 146 -2.48 17.59 -18.19
C VAL A 146 -3.97 17.30 -17.99
N GLU A 147 -4.48 17.41 -16.76
CA GLU A 147 -5.91 17.21 -16.49
C GLU A 147 -6.79 18.17 -17.31
N ASP A 148 -6.39 19.45 -17.41
CA ASP A 148 -7.16 20.46 -18.12
C ASP A 148 -7.11 20.32 -19.63
N GLU A 149 -5.96 19.97 -20.20
CA GLU A 149 -5.76 19.94 -21.65
C GLU A 149 -6.31 18.67 -22.30
N ILE A 150 -6.06 17.50 -21.70
CA ILE A 150 -6.52 16.23 -22.29
C ILE A 150 -7.72 15.59 -21.55
N LYS A 151 -8.30 16.32 -20.57
CA LYS A 151 -9.52 15.91 -19.85
C LYS A 151 -9.40 14.52 -19.20
N THR A 152 -8.29 14.28 -18.57
CA THR A 152 -7.95 13.02 -17.90
C THR A 152 -7.84 13.20 -16.37
N ILE A 153 -7.55 12.13 -15.66
CA ILE A 153 -7.31 12.16 -14.20
C ILE A 153 -5.85 11.82 -13.95
N VAL A 154 -5.10 12.74 -13.36
CA VAL A 154 -3.73 12.49 -12.89
C VAL A 154 -3.38 13.46 -11.75
N THR A 155 -2.80 12.96 -10.68
CA THR A 155 -2.51 13.76 -9.50
C THR A 155 -1.27 13.24 -8.77
N PRO A 156 -0.53 14.10 -8.04
CA PRO A 156 0.40 13.64 -7.01
C PRO A 156 -0.35 12.84 -5.94
N ALA A 157 0.09 11.60 -5.71
CA ALA A 157 -0.61 10.62 -4.86
C ALA A 157 0.14 10.33 -3.56
N ASN A 158 1.46 10.10 -3.63
CA ASN A 158 2.28 9.87 -2.45
C ASN A 158 3.44 10.87 -2.40
N LEU A 159 3.55 11.58 -1.29
CA LEU A 159 4.65 12.50 -0.98
C LEU A 159 5.64 11.77 -0.06
N ASN A 160 6.43 10.85 -0.63
CA ASN A 160 7.29 9.95 0.15
C ASN A 160 8.48 10.69 0.79
N SER A 161 9.01 11.67 0.08
CA SER A 161 10.06 12.58 0.57
C SER A 161 10.12 13.81 -0.33
N PRO A 162 10.86 14.87 0.07
CA PRO A 162 11.08 16.03 -0.80
C PRO A 162 11.68 15.69 -2.18
N LYS A 163 12.24 14.47 -2.33
CA LYS A 163 12.90 14.02 -3.57
C LYS A 163 12.21 12.83 -4.23
N GLN A 164 11.08 12.36 -3.71
CA GLN A 164 10.32 11.26 -4.29
C GLN A 164 8.82 11.48 -4.11
N ILE A 165 8.16 11.71 -5.22
CA ILE A 165 6.71 11.89 -5.30
C ILE A 165 6.17 10.84 -6.27
N VAL A 166 5.06 10.21 -5.92
CA VAL A 166 4.37 9.29 -6.83
C VAL A 166 3.17 10.00 -7.43
N VAL A 167 3.10 9.98 -8.76
CA VAL A 167 1.94 10.44 -9.53
C VAL A 167 1.06 9.25 -9.84
N SER A 168 -0.26 9.42 -9.78
CA SER A 168 -1.27 8.38 -9.98
C SER A 168 -2.43 8.92 -10.81
N GLY A 169 -3.00 8.08 -11.68
CA GLY A 169 -4.12 8.47 -12.53
C GLY A 169 -4.43 7.44 -13.62
N THR A 170 -5.12 7.89 -14.66
CA THR A 170 -5.28 7.09 -15.87
C THR A 170 -3.92 6.79 -16.50
N GLU A 171 -3.83 5.74 -17.31
CA GLU A 171 -2.57 5.41 -17.98
C GLU A 171 -2.11 6.57 -18.89
N GLU A 172 -3.04 7.13 -19.67
CA GLU A 172 -2.81 8.28 -20.55
C GLU A 172 -2.32 9.51 -19.78
N GLY A 173 -2.97 9.85 -18.64
CA GLY A 173 -2.58 10.99 -17.83
C GLY A 173 -1.18 10.85 -17.22
N VAL A 174 -0.86 9.67 -16.70
CA VAL A 174 0.46 9.40 -16.14
C VAL A 174 1.55 9.43 -17.22
N ASP A 175 1.28 8.87 -18.40
CA ASP A 175 2.24 8.86 -19.51
C ASP A 175 2.49 10.28 -20.05
N GLU A 176 1.46 11.12 -20.14
CA GLU A 176 1.61 12.52 -20.53
C GLU A 176 2.41 13.32 -19.51
N VAL A 177 2.16 13.13 -18.20
CA VAL A 177 2.98 13.76 -17.15
C VAL A 177 4.45 13.35 -17.27
N ILE A 178 4.73 12.08 -17.51
CA ILE A 178 6.10 11.58 -17.73
C ILE A 178 6.76 12.27 -18.92
N ASN A 179 6.04 12.44 -20.03
CA ASN A 179 6.56 13.09 -21.23
C ASN A 179 6.89 14.56 -20.95
N ARG A 180 5.98 15.33 -20.35
CA ARG A 180 6.22 16.74 -20.00
C ARG A 180 7.35 16.93 -19.02
N LEU A 181 7.47 16.04 -18.04
CA LEU A 181 8.61 16.06 -17.11
C LEU A 181 9.94 15.85 -17.86
N LYS A 182 9.98 14.91 -18.82
CA LYS A 182 11.17 14.68 -19.63
C LYS A 182 11.53 15.90 -20.51
N ASP A 183 10.54 16.54 -21.10
CA ASP A 183 10.71 17.76 -21.91
C ASP A 183 11.27 18.92 -21.07
N CYS A 184 10.89 18.99 -19.80
CA CYS A 184 11.47 19.92 -18.81
C CYS A 184 12.84 19.47 -18.27
N GLY A 185 13.41 18.37 -18.77
CA GLY A 185 14.74 17.87 -18.37
C GLY A 185 14.74 16.90 -17.19
N TYR A 186 13.58 16.56 -16.61
CA TYR A 186 13.45 15.59 -15.50
C TYR A 186 13.36 14.16 -16.02
N LYS A 187 14.47 13.43 -16.02
CA LYS A 187 14.58 12.10 -16.65
C LYS A 187 14.28 10.91 -15.73
N LYS A 188 14.17 11.14 -14.44
CA LYS A 188 14.03 10.05 -13.44
C LYS A 188 12.55 9.83 -13.09
N CYS A 189 11.80 9.26 -14.03
CA CYS A 189 10.42 8.82 -13.87
C CYS A 189 10.38 7.29 -14.00
N ILE A 190 9.92 6.59 -12.96
CA ILE A 190 9.89 5.12 -12.89
C ILE A 190 8.44 4.67 -12.79
N LYS A 191 7.90 4.12 -13.89
CA LYS A 191 6.55 3.56 -13.91
C LYS A 191 6.49 2.35 -12.98
N LEU A 192 5.51 2.33 -12.07
CA LEU A 192 5.37 1.26 -11.09
C LEU A 192 4.64 0.07 -11.72
N LYS A 193 4.97 -1.14 -11.26
CA LYS A 193 4.32 -2.39 -11.72
C LYS A 193 2.98 -2.59 -10.98
N VAL A 194 2.05 -1.68 -11.18
CA VAL A 194 0.69 -1.72 -10.61
C VAL A 194 -0.33 -1.45 -11.70
N SER A 195 -1.54 -1.97 -11.53
CA SER A 195 -2.67 -1.75 -12.45
C SER A 195 -3.77 -0.86 -11.85
N VAL A 196 -3.56 -0.39 -10.62
CA VAL A 196 -4.53 0.42 -9.86
C VAL A 196 -3.97 1.81 -9.69
N ALA A 197 -4.77 2.83 -10.00
CA ALA A 197 -4.42 4.23 -9.74
C ALA A 197 -4.73 4.62 -8.29
N ALA A 198 -4.02 4.00 -7.34
CA ALA A 198 -4.25 4.26 -5.91
C ALA A 198 -4.07 5.74 -5.56
N HIS A 199 -4.86 6.25 -4.61
CA HIS A 199 -4.82 7.63 -4.15
C HIS A 199 -5.13 8.70 -5.21
N SER A 200 -5.87 8.33 -6.27
CA SER A 200 -6.37 9.27 -7.29
C SER A 200 -7.89 9.26 -7.37
N LYS A 201 -8.46 10.24 -8.06
CA LYS A 201 -9.91 10.31 -8.32
C LYS A 201 -10.45 9.12 -9.13
N VAL A 202 -9.60 8.32 -9.77
CA VAL A 202 -9.98 7.05 -10.41
C VAL A 202 -10.61 6.08 -9.41
N MET A 203 -10.25 6.18 -8.10
CA MET A 203 -10.78 5.36 -7.02
C MET A 203 -12.12 5.86 -6.45
N SER A 204 -12.65 6.99 -6.88
CA SER A 204 -13.83 7.63 -6.26
C SER A 204 -15.07 6.74 -6.22
N ASN A 205 -15.25 5.86 -7.20
CA ASN A 205 -16.42 4.95 -7.27
C ASN A 205 -16.47 3.92 -6.13
N THR A 206 -15.41 3.80 -5.34
CA THR A 206 -15.36 2.84 -4.22
C THR A 206 -15.47 3.49 -2.85
N LEU A 207 -15.50 4.83 -2.79
CA LEU A 207 -15.49 5.57 -1.53
C LEU A 207 -16.70 5.23 -0.66
N ASP A 208 -17.93 5.36 -1.19
CA ASP A 208 -19.17 5.11 -0.45
C ASP A 208 -19.24 3.65 0.06
N GLN A 209 -18.79 2.69 -0.78
CA GLN A 209 -18.78 1.28 -0.38
C GLN A 209 -17.75 1.02 0.72
N PHE A 210 -16.59 1.66 0.67
CA PHE A 210 -15.56 1.49 1.69
C PHE A 210 -15.91 2.25 2.98
N GLU A 211 -16.54 3.41 2.90
CA GLU A 211 -17.04 4.15 4.07
C GLU A 211 -18.04 3.33 4.88
N ASN A 212 -18.94 2.59 4.21
CA ASN A 212 -19.86 1.67 4.87
C ASN A 212 -19.17 0.49 5.61
N GLU A 213 -17.95 0.14 5.22
CA GLU A 213 -17.16 -0.89 5.92
C GLU A 213 -16.38 -0.34 7.13
N LEU A 214 -16.25 0.99 7.22
CA LEU A 214 -15.58 1.67 8.33
C LEU A 214 -16.54 2.03 9.47
N ASN A 215 -17.85 2.07 9.21
CA ASN A 215 -18.94 2.37 10.17
C ASN A 215 -19.52 1.08 10.77
#